data_8468fc057ec8160f283394133295d029
#
_entry.id   8468fc057ec8160f283394133295d029
#
_cell.length_a   1.000
_cell.length_b   1.000
_cell.length_c   1.000
_cell.angle_alpha   90.00
_cell.angle_beta   90.00
_cell.angle_gamma   90.00
#
_symmetry.space_group_name_H-M   'P 1'
#
loop_
_entity.id
_entity.type
_entity.pdbx_description
1 polymer ?
#
loop_
_entity_poly.entity_id
_entity_poly.type
_entity_poly.pdbx_seq_one_letter_code
_entity_poly.pdbx_strand_id
1 'polypeptide(L)'
;MQIPHNSVVLVADGRKLLFLRNEGDGDYPNLVVEHAQEQDNPATRDQATDSAGGASSTQGGSRSSLEPTDFHQLEEDRFAAEAADMLKRRALSNDFDSLIVVAPPRTLGELRKHYHKEVSNRLKGEIDKDFTGHPIADIEKALQAA
;
A
#
# COMPACT_ATOMS: atom_id res chain seq x y z
N MET A 1 11.69 15.98 -4.96
CA MET A 1 10.63 16.82 -4.37
C MET A 1 10.95 17.12 -2.93
N GLN A 2 10.50 18.24 -2.45
CA GLN A 2 10.65 18.54 -1.03
C GLN A 2 9.49 17.95 -0.26
N ILE A 3 9.80 17.45 0.95
CA ILE A 3 8.79 16.81 1.80
C ILE A 3 8.54 17.76 2.97
N PRO A 4 7.40 18.45 2.99
CA PRO A 4 7.16 19.39 4.08
C PRO A 4 7.16 18.70 5.45
N HIS A 5 7.48 19.48 6.47
CA HIS A 5 7.39 19.00 7.84
C HIS A 5 5.98 18.49 8.11
N ASN A 6 5.87 17.39 8.85
CA ASN A 6 4.61 16.71 9.18
C ASN A 6 3.90 16.05 8.00
N SER A 7 4.54 15.99 6.83
CA SER A 7 3.96 15.23 5.72
C SER A 7 3.89 13.75 6.08
N VAL A 8 2.86 13.11 5.60
CA VAL A 8 2.74 11.65 5.71
C VAL A 8 3.17 11.04 4.40
N VAL A 9 3.95 9.99 4.47
CA VAL A 9 4.36 9.22 3.31
C VAL A 9 3.81 7.80 3.48
N LEU A 10 3.02 7.37 2.53
CA LEU A 10 2.57 5.98 2.49
C LEU A 10 3.47 5.22 1.53
N VAL A 11 4.15 4.21 2.03
CA VAL A 11 4.95 3.30 1.20
C VAL A 11 4.24 1.97 1.23
N ALA A 12 3.80 1.49 0.07
CA ALA A 12 2.98 0.28 0.04
C ALA A 12 3.31 -0.60 -1.15
N ASP A 13 2.98 -1.86 -1.01
CA ASP A 13 2.89 -2.79 -2.13
C ASP A 13 1.59 -3.59 -1.92
N GLY A 14 1.43 -4.70 -2.59
CA GLY A 14 0.20 -5.48 -2.47
C GLY A 14 0.03 -6.21 -1.15
N ARG A 15 1.06 -6.24 -0.31
CA ARG A 15 1.05 -7.05 0.92
C ARG A 15 1.55 -6.31 2.15
N LYS A 16 2.22 -5.19 1.98
CA LYS A 16 2.83 -4.47 3.08
C LYS A 16 2.62 -2.98 2.91
N LEU A 17 2.43 -2.28 4.00
CA LEU A 17 2.34 -0.83 3.99
C LEU A 17 3.07 -0.25 5.18
N LEU A 18 3.59 0.95 4.97
CA LEU A 18 4.24 1.74 6.01
C LEU A 18 3.68 3.15 5.93
N PHE A 19 3.25 3.67 7.07
CA PHE A 19 2.94 5.09 7.19
C PHE A 19 4.12 5.75 7.88
N LEU A 20 4.72 6.70 7.20
CA LEU A 20 5.87 7.45 7.71
C LEU A 20 5.47 8.91 7.88
N ARG A 21 6.01 9.55 8.90
CA ARG A 21 5.81 10.97 9.13
C ARG A 21 7.15 11.68 9.01
N ASN A 22 7.19 12.82 8.31
CA ASN A 22 8.40 13.62 8.25
C ASN A 22 8.50 14.50 9.49
N GLU A 23 9.35 14.11 10.42
CA GLU A 23 9.63 14.89 11.61
C GLU A 23 10.73 15.93 11.37
N GLY A 24 11.39 15.85 10.22
CA GLY A 24 12.35 16.86 9.78
C GLY A 24 11.65 17.95 8.96
N ASP A 25 12.37 18.49 7.99
CA ASP A 25 11.80 19.51 7.12
C ASP A 25 12.10 19.18 5.65
N GLY A 26 11.86 20.15 4.76
CA GLY A 26 12.01 19.89 3.33
C GLY A 26 13.45 19.70 2.89
N ASP A 27 14.39 20.30 3.59
CA ASP A 27 15.81 20.19 3.25
C ASP A 27 16.45 18.98 3.95
N TYR A 28 16.01 18.68 5.15
CA TYR A 28 16.54 17.59 5.96
C TYR A 28 15.40 16.72 6.47
N PRO A 29 14.88 15.86 5.59
CA PRO A 29 13.77 15.00 5.99
C PRO A 29 14.23 13.96 7.01
N ASN A 30 13.34 13.66 7.93
CA ASN A 30 13.54 12.62 8.92
C ASN A 30 12.25 11.82 9.01
N LEU A 31 12.16 10.76 8.21
CA LEU A 31 10.96 9.95 8.14
C LEU A 31 10.95 8.95 9.28
N VAL A 32 9.88 8.95 10.05
CA VAL A 32 9.71 8.06 11.19
C VAL A 32 8.48 7.20 10.94
N VAL A 33 8.60 5.91 11.21
CA VAL A 33 7.50 4.97 11.03
C VAL A 33 6.45 5.20 12.11
N GLU A 34 5.22 5.47 11.69
CA GLU A 34 4.08 5.58 12.61
C GLU A 34 3.26 4.32 12.65
N HIS A 35 3.18 3.61 11.54
CA HIS A 35 2.41 2.38 11.46
C HIS A 35 3.00 1.50 10.36
N ALA A 36 3.08 0.22 10.63
CA ALA A 36 3.51 -0.76 9.66
C ALA A 36 2.53 -1.93 9.73
N GLN A 37 2.14 -2.43 8.57
CA GLN A 37 1.20 -3.53 8.50
C GLN A 37 1.59 -4.43 7.35
N GLU A 38 1.58 -5.71 7.59
CA GLU A 38 1.85 -6.69 6.55
C GLU A 38 0.70 -7.67 6.51
N GLN A 39 0.16 -7.86 5.33
CA GLN A 39 -0.87 -8.84 5.15
C GLN A 39 -0.18 -10.16 4.89
N ASP A 40 -0.27 -11.03 5.85
CA ASP A 40 0.19 -12.38 5.62
C ASP A 40 -0.83 -12.98 4.66
N ASN A 41 -0.36 -13.47 3.56
CA ASN A 41 -1.22 -14.11 2.59
C ASN A 41 -1.03 -15.63 2.64
N PRO A 42 -1.15 -16.21 3.82
CA PRO A 42 -0.95 -17.63 3.98
C PRO A 42 -2.08 -18.34 3.29
N ALA A 43 -3.17 -17.66 3.20
CA ALA A 43 -4.33 -18.20 2.56
C ALA A 43 -4.02 -18.66 1.16
N THR A 44 -3.08 -18.04 0.51
CA THR A 44 -2.79 -18.44 -0.84
C THR A 44 -2.14 -19.79 -0.89
N ARG A 45 -1.13 -20.01 -0.06
CA ARG A 45 -0.48 -21.30 -0.02
C ARG A 45 -1.43 -22.34 0.56
N ASP A 46 -2.12 -21.97 1.61
CA ASP A 46 -3.07 -22.87 2.21
C ASP A 46 -4.21 -23.14 1.27
N GLN A 47 -4.65 -22.14 0.58
CA GLN A 47 -5.69 -22.28 -0.39
C GLN A 47 -5.24 -23.12 -1.56
N ALA A 48 -4.06 -22.93 -2.01
CA ALA A 48 -3.53 -23.75 -3.09
C ALA A 48 -3.45 -25.20 -2.65
N THR A 49 -3.03 -25.43 -1.43
CA THR A 49 -2.94 -26.76 -0.91
C THR A 49 -4.33 -27.37 -0.71
N ASP A 50 -5.20 -26.62 -0.11
CA ASP A 50 -6.55 -27.09 0.11
C ASP A 50 -7.27 -27.30 -1.19
N SER A 51 -7.06 -26.40 -2.11
CA SER A 51 -7.70 -26.54 -3.41
C SER A 51 -7.22 -27.78 -4.11
N ALA A 52 -5.95 -28.03 -4.01
CA ALA A 52 -5.42 -29.21 -4.63
C ALA A 52 -5.99 -30.42 -3.95
N GLY A 53 -6.10 -30.35 -2.68
CA GLY A 53 -6.62 -31.46 -1.97
C GLY A 53 -8.10 -31.58 -2.05
N GLY A 54 -8.71 -30.62 -1.64
CA GLY A 54 -10.08 -30.80 -1.57
C GLY A 54 -10.79 -30.78 -2.79
N ALA A 55 -10.24 -30.07 -3.49
CA ALA A 55 -11.06 -29.86 -4.43
C ALA A 55 -11.26 -30.60 -5.32
N SER A 56 -10.43 -30.79 -5.32
CA SER A 56 -10.31 -31.53 -6.28
C SER A 56 -11.57 -31.92 -6.75
N SER A 57 -12.00 -32.03 -6.19
CA SER A 57 -12.84 -32.73 -6.52
C SER A 57 -13.94 -32.28 -7.11
N THR A 58 -14.48 -32.42 -6.62
CA THR A 58 -15.73 -32.50 -6.83
C THR A 58 -16.29 -31.34 -7.44
N GLN A 59 -15.98 -30.38 -6.99
CA GLN A 59 -16.61 -29.20 -7.39
C GLN A 59 -15.81 -28.56 -8.45
N GLY A 60 -15.29 -29.32 -9.23
CA GLY A 60 -14.40 -28.82 -10.23
C GLY A 60 -14.85 -27.54 -10.89
N GLY A 61 -16.06 -27.45 -11.21
CA GLY A 61 -16.53 -26.27 -11.91
C GLY A 61 -16.31 -25.00 -11.14
N SER A 62 -16.67 -24.99 -9.91
CA SER A 62 -16.60 -23.78 -9.17
C SER A 62 -15.17 -23.40 -8.89
N ARG A 63 -14.29 -24.42 -8.91
CA ARG A 63 -13.00 -24.07 -8.65
C ARG A 63 -12.25 -23.61 -9.76
N SER A 64 -12.50 -24.06 -10.87
CA SER A 64 -11.78 -23.62 -12.03
C SER A 64 -11.98 -22.14 -12.31
N SER A 65 -12.92 -21.53 -11.67
CA SER A 65 -13.18 -20.12 -11.95
C SER A 65 -12.21 -19.17 -11.25
N LEU A 66 -11.48 -19.63 -10.27
CA LEU A 66 -10.55 -18.77 -9.55
C LEU A 66 -9.22 -19.47 -9.36
N GLU A 67 -8.24 -19.02 -10.09
CA GLU A 67 -6.92 -19.57 -9.99
C GLU A 67 -6.15 -18.91 -8.84
N PRO A 68 -5.08 -19.54 -8.34
CA PRO A 68 -4.27 -18.95 -7.28
C PRO A 68 -3.77 -17.54 -7.60
N THR A 69 -3.45 -17.29 -8.86
CA THR A 69 -2.99 -15.97 -9.29
C THR A 69 -4.09 -14.93 -9.12
N ASP A 70 -5.32 -15.30 -9.49
CA ASP A 70 -6.46 -14.39 -9.36
C ASP A 70 -6.79 -14.17 -7.88
N PHE A 71 -6.62 -15.20 -7.07
CA PHE A 71 -6.85 -15.07 -5.64
C PHE A 71 -5.85 -14.10 -5.02
N HIS A 72 -4.57 -14.19 -5.41
CA HIS A 72 -3.56 -13.27 -4.93
C HIS A 72 -3.91 -11.85 -5.34
N GLN A 73 -4.36 -11.67 -6.55
CA GLN A 73 -4.68 -10.33 -7.04
C GLN A 73 -5.86 -9.74 -6.28
N LEU A 74 -6.87 -10.54 -5.98
CA LEU A 74 -8.00 -10.06 -5.20
C LEU A 74 -7.57 -9.63 -3.80
N GLU A 75 -6.68 -10.38 -3.18
CA GLU A 75 -6.20 -10.05 -1.86
C GLU A 75 -5.34 -8.78 -1.87
N GLU A 76 -4.53 -8.60 -2.91
CA GLU A 76 -3.74 -7.39 -3.05
C GLU A 76 -4.62 -6.17 -3.30
N ASP A 77 -5.69 -6.34 -4.08
CA ASP A 77 -6.62 -5.25 -4.35
C ASP A 77 -7.38 -4.87 -3.07
N ARG A 78 -7.74 -5.85 -2.25
CA ARG A 78 -8.37 -5.58 -0.96
C ARG A 78 -7.43 -4.83 -0.04
N PHE A 79 -6.17 -5.21 -0.03
CA PHE A 79 -5.17 -4.56 0.81
C PHE A 79 -5.00 -3.10 0.39
N ALA A 80 -4.98 -2.83 -0.91
CA ALA A 80 -4.92 -1.46 -1.41
C ALA A 80 -6.15 -0.66 -0.98
N ALA A 81 -7.33 -1.27 -1.03
CA ALA A 81 -8.56 -0.60 -0.59
C ALA A 81 -8.51 -0.30 0.91
N GLU A 82 -7.95 -1.21 1.72
CA GLU A 82 -7.77 -0.97 3.14
C GLU A 82 -6.82 0.19 3.40
N ALA A 83 -5.71 0.24 2.65
CA ALA A 83 -4.74 1.33 2.78
C ALA A 83 -5.40 2.67 2.44
N ALA A 84 -6.20 2.71 1.39
CA ALA A 84 -6.92 3.91 1.01
C ALA A 84 -7.93 4.33 2.07
N ASP A 85 -8.58 3.36 2.74
CA ASP A 85 -9.50 3.66 3.82
C ASP A 85 -8.77 4.22 5.04
N MET A 86 -7.58 3.74 5.34
CA MET A 86 -6.75 4.30 6.40
C MET A 86 -6.37 5.74 6.09
N LEU A 87 -6.01 6.02 4.84
CA LEU A 87 -5.72 7.39 4.42
C LEU A 87 -6.93 8.29 4.59
N LYS A 88 -8.11 7.80 4.21
CA LYS A 88 -9.34 8.55 4.34
C LYS A 88 -9.59 8.93 5.80
N ARG A 89 -9.48 7.96 6.70
CA ARG A 89 -9.72 8.23 8.12
C ARG A 89 -8.75 9.26 8.68
N ARG A 90 -7.47 9.16 8.30
CA ARG A 90 -6.46 10.13 8.73
C ARG A 90 -6.73 11.51 8.15
N ALA A 91 -7.10 11.60 6.88
CA ALA A 91 -7.40 12.87 6.24
C ALA A 91 -8.62 13.53 6.89
N LEU A 92 -9.67 12.76 7.15
CA LEU A 92 -10.89 13.30 7.75
C LEU A 92 -10.67 13.77 9.19
N SER A 93 -9.68 13.22 9.90
CA SER A 93 -9.33 13.68 11.23
C SER A 93 -8.25 14.77 11.21
N ASN A 94 -7.91 15.29 10.05
CA ASN A 94 -6.88 16.32 9.87
C ASN A 94 -5.52 15.90 10.40
N ASP A 95 -5.19 14.62 10.26
CA ASP A 95 -3.94 14.08 10.75
C ASP A 95 -2.74 14.55 9.92
N PHE A 96 -2.97 14.96 8.68
CA PHE A 96 -1.92 15.47 7.81
C PHE A 96 -2.49 16.44 6.79
N ASP A 97 -1.65 17.37 6.33
CA ASP A 97 -2.02 18.29 5.27
C ASP A 97 -1.37 17.93 3.94
N SER A 98 -0.34 17.13 3.97
CA SER A 98 0.45 16.79 2.80
C SER A 98 0.72 15.29 2.80
N LEU A 99 0.47 14.67 1.66
CA LEU A 99 0.63 13.22 1.49
C LEU A 99 1.45 12.91 0.26
N ILE A 100 2.37 11.97 0.39
CA ILE A 100 3.09 11.40 -0.73
C ILE A 100 2.85 9.90 -0.70
N VAL A 101 2.57 9.30 -1.85
CA VAL A 101 2.34 7.86 -1.95
C VAL A 101 3.42 7.23 -2.81
N VAL A 102 4.03 6.18 -2.29
CA VAL A 102 5.07 5.41 -3.00
C VAL A 102 4.58 3.98 -3.09
N ALA A 103 4.32 3.51 -4.29
CA ALA A 103 3.82 2.16 -4.50
C ALA A 103 4.12 1.71 -5.93
N PRO A 104 4.24 0.41 -6.17
CA PRO A 104 4.43 -0.06 -7.55
C PRO A 104 3.21 0.30 -8.40
N PRO A 105 3.37 0.37 -9.71
CA PRO A 105 2.30 0.87 -10.60
C PRO A 105 0.94 0.21 -10.39
N ARG A 106 0.91 -1.09 -10.19
CA ARG A 106 -0.35 -1.79 -10.03
C ARG A 106 -1.04 -1.43 -8.73
N THR A 107 -0.29 -1.40 -7.63
CA THR A 107 -0.83 -1.01 -6.33
C THR A 107 -1.29 0.44 -6.36
N LEU A 108 -0.50 1.31 -6.98
CA LEU A 108 -0.85 2.71 -7.10
C LEU A 108 -2.15 2.89 -7.88
N GLY A 109 -2.32 2.13 -8.96
CA GLY A 109 -3.55 2.15 -9.73
C GLY A 109 -4.77 1.73 -8.90
N GLU A 110 -4.62 0.72 -8.05
CA GLU A 110 -5.70 0.30 -7.18
C GLU A 110 -6.00 1.33 -6.10
N LEU A 111 -4.96 1.91 -5.50
CA LEU A 111 -5.15 2.96 -4.50
C LEU A 111 -5.95 4.13 -5.08
N ARG A 112 -5.62 4.54 -6.29
CA ARG A 112 -6.29 5.67 -6.94
C ARG A 112 -7.79 5.45 -7.11
N LYS A 113 -8.22 4.23 -7.28
CA LYS A 113 -9.64 3.92 -7.42
C LYS A 113 -10.42 4.18 -6.14
N HIS A 114 -9.73 4.20 -5.02
CA HIS A 114 -10.37 4.28 -3.70
C HIS A 114 -10.06 5.56 -2.93
N TYR A 115 -9.31 6.49 -3.51
CA TYR A 115 -8.98 7.73 -2.81
C TYR A 115 -10.23 8.53 -2.51
N HIS A 116 -10.40 8.87 -1.26
CA HIS A 116 -11.42 9.84 -0.87
C HIS A 116 -10.99 11.23 -1.35
N LYS A 117 -11.95 12.09 -1.60
CA LYS A 117 -11.69 13.46 -2.05
C LYS A 117 -10.69 14.17 -1.14
N GLU A 118 -10.82 14.02 0.17
CA GLU A 118 -9.94 14.67 1.12
C GLU A 118 -8.52 14.13 1.04
N VAL A 119 -8.35 12.88 0.67
CA VAL A 119 -7.03 12.31 0.43
C VAL A 119 -6.42 12.93 -0.83
N SER A 120 -7.19 12.97 -1.91
CA SER A 120 -6.74 13.55 -3.17
C SER A 120 -6.36 15.02 -3.01
N ASN A 121 -7.11 15.76 -2.19
CA ASN A 121 -6.83 17.18 -1.97
C ASN A 121 -5.49 17.40 -1.26
N ARG A 122 -5.02 16.43 -0.51
CA ARG A 122 -3.77 16.51 0.24
C ARG A 122 -2.59 15.87 -0.48
N LEU A 123 -2.86 15.17 -1.58
CA LEU A 123 -1.83 14.43 -2.29
C LEU A 123 -0.89 15.38 -3.01
N LYS A 124 0.40 15.34 -2.68
CA LYS A 124 1.42 16.20 -3.27
C LYS A 124 2.22 15.48 -4.35
N GLY A 125 2.31 14.19 -4.29
CA GLY A 125 3.04 13.43 -5.29
C GLY A 125 2.88 11.95 -5.12
N GLU A 126 3.20 11.24 -6.18
CA GLU A 126 3.18 9.78 -6.21
C GLU A 126 4.44 9.29 -6.89
N ILE A 127 5.00 8.20 -6.38
CA ILE A 127 6.16 7.55 -6.98
C ILE A 127 5.76 6.11 -7.26
N ASP A 128 5.87 5.70 -8.51
CA ASP A 128 5.41 4.39 -8.96
C ASP A 128 6.52 3.34 -8.86
N LYS A 129 7.06 3.19 -7.65
CA LYS A 129 8.12 2.22 -7.39
C LYS A 129 7.88 1.50 -6.08
N ASP A 130 8.48 0.32 -5.94
CA ASP A 130 8.36 -0.48 -4.73
C ASP A 130 9.55 -0.18 -3.82
N PHE A 131 9.27 0.43 -2.68
CA PHE A 131 10.28 0.74 -1.67
C PHE A 131 9.97 0.08 -0.32
N THR A 132 9.01 -0.83 -0.27
CA THR A 132 8.61 -1.43 1.01
C THR A 132 9.71 -2.23 1.70
N GLY A 133 10.64 -2.76 0.92
CA GLY A 133 11.76 -3.51 1.46
C GLY A 133 13.03 -2.70 1.65
N HIS A 134 12.98 -1.40 1.38
CA HIS A 134 14.17 -0.56 1.45
C HIS A 134 14.31 0.14 2.80
N PRO A 135 15.53 0.44 3.22
CA PRO A 135 15.74 1.25 4.43
C PRO A 135 15.12 2.63 4.27
N ILE A 136 14.75 3.23 5.38
CA ILE A 136 14.14 4.56 5.37
C ILE A 136 15.05 5.58 4.69
N ALA A 137 16.36 5.50 4.88
CA ALA A 137 17.30 6.41 4.24
C ALA A 137 17.20 6.36 2.71
N ASP A 138 16.95 5.18 2.15
CA ASP A 138 16.79 5.03 0.70
C ASP A 138 15.47 5.65 0.25
N ILE A 139 14.44 5.52 1.06
CA ILE A 139 13.13 6.14 0.77
C ILE A 139 13.29 7.66 0.77
N GLU A 140 13.98 8.20 1.75
CA GLU A 140 14.24 9.65 1.82
C GLU A 140 14.97 10.14 0.57
N LYS A 141 16.01 9.41 0.16
CA LYS A 141 16.76 9.77 -1.04
C LYS A 141 15.90 9.72 -2.29
N ALA A 142 15.08 8.69 -2.41
CA ALA A 142 14.20 8.55 -3.56
C ALA A 142 13.20 9.70 -3.65
N LEU A 143 12.65 10.10 -2.51
CA LEU A 143 11.71 11.21 -2.47
C LEU A 143 12.37 12.53 -2.81
N GLN A 144 13.57 12.77 -2.30
CA GLN A 144 14.29 13.99 -2.60
C GLN A 144 14.70 14.07 -4.05
N ALA A 145 15.00 12.95 -4.67
CA ALA A 145 15.41 12.92 -6.08
C ALA A 145 14.24 13.00 -7.06
N ALA A 146 13.03 12.84 -6.58
CA ALA A 146 11.87 12.84 -7.45
C ALA A 146 11.45 14.24 -7.92
#